data_fb5a03de333fed3a73c7c614cc4d7556
#
_entry.id   fb5a03de333fed3a73c7c614cc4d7556
#
_cell.length_a   1.000
_cell.length_b   1.000
_cell.length_c   1.000
_cell.angle_alpha   90.00
_cell.angle_beta   90.00
_cell.angle_gamma   90.00
#
_symmetry.space_group_name_H-M   'P 1'
#
loop_
_entity.id
_entity.type
_entity.pdbx_description
1 polymer ?
#
loop_
_entity_poly.entity_id
_entity_poly.type
_entity_poly.pdbx_seq_one_letter_code
_entity_poly.pdbx_strand_id
1 'polypeptide(L)'
;MNQLRCIKYLCIYGNNKEPNTKNRLDSAEKMSVQAEIGILDHVDGSSEFVSQDTKVICSVTGPIEPKARQEQPTQLALEIIVRPAKGVATTREKVLEDKLRAVLTPLITRHCYPRQLCQITCQILESGEDEAEFSLRELSCCINAAFLALVDAGIALNSMCASIPIAIIKDTSDIIVDPTAEQLKISLSVHTLALEFVNGGKVVKNVLLLDSNGDFNEDQLFSLLELGEQKCQELVTNIRRIIQDNISPRLVV
;
A
#
# COMPACT_ATOMS: atom_id res chain seq x y z
N MET A 1 -6.40 8.54 -21.65
CA MET A 1 -5.67 7.83 -22.72
C MET A 1 -4.15 8.04 -22.70
N ASN A 2 -3.61 8.80 -21.73
CA ASN A 2 -2.15 9.11 -21.65
C ASN A 2 -1.39 8.30 -20.58
N GLN A 3 -2.05 7.59 -19.68
CA GLN A 3 -1.36 6.78 -18.65
C GLN A 3 -0.79 5.45 -19.16
N LEU A 4 -1.31 4.92 -20.26
CA LEU A 4 -0.83 3.64 -20.83
C LEU A 4 0.44 3.75 -21.68
N ARG A 5 0.87 4.95 -22.04
CA ARG A 5 2.11 5.14 -22.81
C ARG A 5 3.38 5.16 -21.98
N CYS A 6 3.33 5.61 -20.72
CA CYS A 6 4.51 5.58 -19.83
C CYS A 6 4.93 4.15 -19.43
N ILE A 7 3.97 3.24 -19.27
CA ILE A 7 4.25 1.86 -18.82
C ILE A 7 4.99 1.05 -19.89
N LYS A 8 4.78 1.33 -21.19
CA LYS A 8 5.50 0.63 -22.27
C LYS A 8 6.97 1.06 -22.42
N TYR A 9 7.34 2.26 -21.95
CA TYR A 9 8.74 2.73 -22.03
C TYR A 9 9.63 2.10 -20.95
N LEU A 10 9.08 1.77 -19.79
CA LEU A 10 9.83 1.12 -18.70
C LEU A 10 10.25 -0.34 -19.00
N CYS A 11 9.54 -1.03 -19.91
CA CYS A 11 9.89 -2.41 -20.30
C CYS A 11 10.95 -2.53 -21.41
N ILE A 12 11.34 -1.45 -22.09
CA ILE A 12 12.17 -1.52 -23.32
C ILE A 12 13.61 -1.03 -23.12
N TYR A 13 13.93 -0.29 -22.06
CA TYR A 13 15.27 0.31 -21.85
C TYR A 13 16.04 -0.22 -20.64
N GLY A 14 16.00 -1.51 -20.40
CA GLY A 14 16.81 -2.18 -19.39
C GLY A 14 18.07 -2.81 -19.95
N ASN A 15 18.93 -2.07 -20.66
CA ASN A 15 20.31 -2.52 -20.93
C ASN A 15 21.23 -1.34 -21.27
N ASN A 16 22.30 -1.24 -20.47
CA ASN A 16 23.54 -0.49 -20.67
C ASN A 16 23.66 0.90 -20.04
N LYS A 17 24.27 0.91 -18.89
CA LYS A 17 25.52 1.60 -18.49
C LYS A 17 25.53 1.87 -16.99
N GLU A 18 26.45 1.20 -16.31
CA GLU A 18 26.86 1.59 -14.96
C GLU A 18 27.47 3.01 -14.99
N PRO A 19 26.96 3.95 -14.21
CA PRO A 19 27.79 5.03 -13.69
C PRO A 19 28.25 4.66 -12.28
N ASN A 20 29.53 4.60 -12.14
CA ASN A 20 30.30 4.45 -10.94
C ASN A 20 29.99 5.61 -9.96
N THR A 21 29.05 5.41 -9.04
CA THR A 21 28.80 6.26 -7.88
C THR A 21 28.71 5.38 -6.63
N LYS A 22 29.84 4.73 -6.33
CA LYS A 22 30.14 4.31 -4.96
C LYS A 22 30.42 5.58 -4.17
N ASN A 23 29.58 5.86 -3.19
CA ASN A 23 29.75 6.67 -1.99
C ASN A 23 28.58 7.65 -1.81
N ARG A 24 27.53 7.17 -1.15
CA ARG A 24 26.65 7.93 -0.23
C ARG A 24 25.35 7.22 0.19
N LEU A 25 25.29 5.89 0.07
CA LEU A 25 24.06 5.12 0.37
C LEU A 25 24.18 4.23 1.63
N ASP A 26 25.01 4.60 2.60
CA ASP A 26 25.20 3.80 3.82
C ASP A 26 24.45 4.32 5.06
N SER A 27 23.34 5.05 4.88
CA SER A 27 22.37 5.30 5.95
C SER A 27 20.97 4.80 5.54
N ALA A 28 20.88 3.57 5.07
CA ALA A 28 19.59 2.91 4.91
C ALA A 28 19.08 2.53 6.30
N GLU A 29 18.36 3.43 6.96
CA GLU A 29 17.53 3.07 8.09
C GLU A 29 16.61 1.94 7.64
N LYS A 30 16.77 0.80 8.32
CA LYS A 30 15.97 -0.39 8.07
C LYS A 30 14.53 -0.03 8.42
N MET A 31 13.63 -0.07 7.46
CA MET A 31 12.19 0.17 7.70
C MET A 31 11.74 -0.70 8.86
N SER A 32 11.39 -0.08 9.98
CA SER A 32 10.83 -0.77 11.15
C SER A 32 9.35 -1.00 10.96
N VAL A 33 9.02 -2.01 10.17
CA VAL A 33 7.63 -2.41 9.93
C VAL A 33 7.29 -3.56 10.85
N GLN A 34 6.19 -3.42 11.59
CA GLN A 34 5.58 -4.49 12.37
C GLN A 34 4.19 -4.76 11.83
N ALA A 35 3.83 -6.02 11.69
CA ALA A 35 2.50 -6.40 11.28
C ALA A 35 2.06 -7.68 11.98
N GLU A 36 0.80 -7.71 12.39
CA GLU A 36 0.15 -8.86 13.00
C GLU A 36 -1.12 -9.20 12.22
N ILE A 37 -1.48 -10.49 12.19
CA ILE A 37 -2.63 -11.01 11.43
C ILE A 37 -3.52 -11.79 12.39
N GLY A 38 -4.86 -11.68 12.20
CA GLY A 38 -5.82 -12.43 13.01
C GLY A 38 -5.98 -11.87 14.43
N ILE A 39 -6.06 -10.55 14.57
CA ILE A 39 -6.16 -9.86 15.85
C ILE A 39 -7.61 -9.80 16.38
N LEU A 40 -8.59 -9.75 15.45
CA LEU A 40 -10.00 -9.59 15.78
C LEU A 40 -10.75 -10.92 15.59
N ASP A 41 -11.41 -11.40 16.64
CA ASP A 41 -12.09 -12.71 16.65
C ASP A 41 -13.44 -12.76 15.91
N HIS A 42 -14.08 -11.59 15.66
CA HIS A 42 -15.44 -11.53 15.12
C HIS A 42 -15.54 -11.08 13.67
N VAL A 43 -14.43 -11.15 12.93
CA VAL A 43 -14.34 -10.80 11.52
C VAL A 43 -13.70 -11.95 10.74
N ASP A 44 -13.91 -12.00 9.42
CA ASP A 44 -13.36 -13.07 8.60
C ASP A 44 -11.83 -12.94 8.43
N GLY A 45 -11.33 -11.72 8.46
CA GLY A 45 -9.89 -11.45 8.45
C GLY A 45 -9.56 -10.11 9.08
N SER A 46 -8.41 -10.04 9.72
CA SER A 46 -7.95 -8.82 10.38
C SER A 46 -6.43 -8.71 10.38
N SER A 47 -5.94 -7.48 10.39
CA SER A 47 -4.52 -7.20 10.49
C SER A 47 -4.26 -5.88 11.19
N GLU A 48 -3.13 -5.80 11.84
CA GLU A 48 -2.53 -4.57 12.32
C GLU A 48 -1.25 -4.31 11.52
N PHE A 49 -1.05 -3.08 11.13
CA PHE A 49 0.17 -2.66 10.44
C PHE A 49 0.69 -1.38 11.08
N VAL A 50 1.96 -1.42 11.47
CA VAL A 50 2.66 -0.32 12.12
C VAL A 50 3.90 0.03 11.30
N SER A 51 4.00 1.28 10.90
CA SER A 51 5.20 1.85 10.30
C SER A 51 5.58 3.11 11.05
N GLN A 52 6.71 3.08 11.75
CA GLN A 52 7.14 4.13 12.68
C GLN A 52 6.02 4.51 13.68
N ASP A 53 5.53 5.77 13.60
CA ASP A 53 4.50 6.31 14.49
C ASP A 53 3.07 6.18 13.93
N THR A 54 2.90 5.54 12.77
CA THR A 54 1.58 5.33 12.17
C THR A 54 1.11 3.90 12.41
N LYS A 55 -0.07 3.76 13.02
CA LYS A 55 -0.68 2.49 13.36
C LYS A 55 -2.09 2.38 12.79
N VAL A 56 -2.35 1.32 12.04
CA VAL A 56 -3.64 1.05 11.39
C VAL A 56 -4.09 -0.38 11.69
N ILE A 57 -5.35 -0.55 12.05
CA ILE A 57 -6.02 -1.85 12.09
C ILE A 57 -6.98 -1.93 10.92
N CYS A 58 -6.93 -3.04 10.20
CA CYS A 58 -7.87 -3.34 9.14
C CYS A 58 -8.68 -4.59 9.47
N SER A 59 -9.98 -4.55 9.20
CA SER A 59 -10.89 -5.68 9.28
C SER A 59 -11.54 -5.94 7.94
N VAL A 60 -11.67 -7.20 7.58
CA VAL A 60 -12.33 -7.67 6.37
C VAL A 60 -13.50 -8.56 6.78
N THR A 61 -14.68 -8.25 6.26
CA THR A 61 -15.88 -9.06 6.42
C THR A 61 -16.42 -9.42 5.03
N GLY A 62 -16.40 -10.70 4.72
CA GLY A 62 -16.87 -11.20 3.42
C GLY A 62 -16.21 -12.51 3.01
N PRO A 63 -16.78 -13.17 1.99
CA PRO A 63 -17.91 -12.75 1.16
C PRO A 63 -19.27 -12.83 1.88
N ILE A 64 -20.04 -11.75 1.88
CA ILE A 64 -21.36 -11.65 2.50
C ILE A 64 -22.42 -11.27 1.48
N GLU A 65 -23.70 -11.43 1.84
CA GLU A 65 -24.83 -11.02 1.01
C GLU A 65 -24.95 -9.48 1.00
N PRO A 66 -24.90 -8.82 -0.17
CA PRO A 66 -25.01 -7.38 -0.27
C PRO A 66 -26.45 -6.89 -0.14
N LYS A 67 -26.61 -5.62 0.22
CA LYS A 67 -27.88 -4.93 0.06
C LYS A 67 -28.17 -4.75 -1.44
N ALA A 68 -29.45 -4.77 -1.83
CA ALA A 68 -29.88 -4.66 -3.24
C ALA A 68 -29.22 -3.49 -4.01
N ARG A 69 -28.88 -2.38 -3.32
CA ARG A 69 -28.20 -1.21 -3.92
C ARG A 69 -26.72 -1.42 -4.21
N GLN A 70 -26.08 -2.37 -3.55
CA GLN A 70 -24.64 -2.63 -3.62
C GLN A 70 -24.32 -3.87 -4.46
N GLU A 71 -25.34 -4.66 -4.80
CA GLU A 71 -25.18 -5.92 -5.52
C GLU A 71 -24.61 -5.68 -6.93
N GLN A 72 -23.56 -6.44 -7.27
CA GLN A 72 -23.01 -6.50 -8.61
C GLN A 72 -23.22 -7.92 -9.18
N PRO A 73 -23.98 -8.07 -10.28
CA PRO A 73 -24.40 -9.38 -10.75
C PRO A 73 -23.27 -10.33 -11.15
N THR A 74 -22.15 -9.80 -11.66
CA THR A 74 -21.09 -10.57 -12.27
C THR A 74 -19.79 -10.64 -11.45
N GLN A 75 -19.69 -9.86 -10.40
CA GLN A 75 -18.44 -9.74 -9.64
C GLN A 75 -18.69 -9.33 -8.18
N LEU A 76 -17.66 -9.49 -7.35
CA LEU A 76 -17.65 -9.05 -5.96
C LEU A 76 -17.80 -7.52 -5.88
N ALA A 77 -18.75 -7.06 -5.09
CA ALA A 77 -18.83 -5.65 -4.70
C ALA A 77 -17.81 -5.37 -3.58
N LEU A 78 -17.15 -4.21 -3.63
CA LEU A 78 -16.20 -3.78 -2.60
C LEU A 78 -16.76 -2.56 -1.89
N GLU A 79 -16.92 -2.66 -0.58
CA GLU A 79 -17.23 -1.54 0.29
C GLU A 79 -15.96 -1.24 1.13
N ILE A 80 -15.39 -0.07 0.95
CA ILE A 80 -14.19 0.34 1.65
C ILE A 80 -14.53 1.53 2.53
N ILE A 81 -14.16 1.43 3.80
CA ILE A 81 -14.42 2.44 4.83
C ILE A 81 -13.10 2.76 5.51
N VAL A 82 -12.73 4.03 5.54
CA VAL A 82 -11.58 4.53 6.30
C VAL A 82 -12.08 5.41 7.43
N ARG A 83 -11.58 5.17 8.62
CA ARG A 83 -11.91 5.95 9.81
C ARG A 83 -10.66 6.63 10.36
N PRO A 84 -10.72 7.93 10.63
CA PRO A 84 -9.60 8.69 11.18
C PRO A 84 -9.30 8.27 12.63
N ALA A 85 -8.11 8.62 13.13
CA ALA A 85 -7.72 8.38 14.51
C ALA A 85 -8.61 9.14 15.49
N LYS A 86 -9.04 10.36 15.13
CA LYS A 86 -9.89 11.22 15.96
C LYS A 86 -11.04 11.81 15.15
N GLY A 87 -12.20 11.88 15.76
CA GLY A 87 -13.36 12.55 15.18
C GLY A 87 -14.18 11.68 14.23
N VAL A 88 -14.83 12.32 13.27
CA VAL A 88 -15.75 11.71 12.30
C VAL A 88 -15.11 11.77 10.92
N ALA A 89 -15.30 10.74 10.11
CA ALA A 89 -14.81 10.68 8.75
C ALA A 89 -15.29 11.90 7.93
N THR A 90 -14.37 12.53 7.23
CA THR A 90 -14.58 13.72 6.42
C THR A 90 -14.39 13.42 4.93
N THR A 91 -14.35 14.45 4.09
CA THR A 91 -14.03 14.31 2.66
C THR A 91 -12.62 13.76 2.44
N ARG A 92 -11.67 14.01 3.35
CA ARG A 92 -10.31 13.48 3.31
C ARG A 92 -10.31 11.95 3.32
N GLU A 93 -11.03 11.35 4.27
CA GLU A 93 -11.13 9.88 4.37
C GLU A 93 -11.83 9.29 3.15
N LYS A 94 -12.78 10.00 2.53
CA LYS A 94 -13.41 9.56 1.28
C LYS A 94 -12.42 9.51 0.11
N VAL A 95 -11.47 10.42 0.04
CA VAL A 95 -10.39 10.37 -0.95
C VAL A 95 -9.48 9.18 -0.69
N LEU A 96 -9.15 8.89 0.58
CA LEU A 96 -8.38 7.69 0.95
C LEU A 96 -9.12 6.40 0.57
N GLU A 97 -10.43 6.32 0.81
CA GLU A 97 -11.28 5.18 0.40
C GLU A 97 -11.24 4.97 -1.12
N ASP A 98 -11.31 6.04 -1.93
CA ASP A 98 -11.26 5.94 -3.39
C ASP A 98 -9.88 5.50 -3.90
N LYS A 99 -8.80 6.00 -3.30
CA LYS A 99 -7.43 5.56 -3.60
C LYS A 99 -7.21 4.08 -3.22
N LEU A 100 -7.66 3.67 -2.04
CA LEU A 100 -7.65 2.27 -1.60
C LEU A 100 -8.44 1.38 -2.56
N ARG A 101 -9.62 1.82 -2.99
CA ARG A 101 -10.46 1.10 -3.96
C ARG A 101 -9.73 0.90 -5.29
N ALA A 102 -9.04 1.93 -5.77
CA ALA A 102 -8.26 1.85 -7.00
C ALA A 102 -7.14 0.79 -6.91
N VAL A 103 -6.47 0.70 -5.76
CA VAL A 103 -5.40 -0.28 -5.51
C VAL A 103 -5.96 -1.69 -5.32
N LEU A 104 -7.00 -1.88 -4.51
CA LEU A 104 -7.49 -3.21 -4.12
C LEU A 104 -8.33 -3.88 -5.23
N THR A 105 -9.00 -3.10 -6.08
CA THR A 105 -9.85 -3.64 -7.16
C THR A 105 -9.12 -4.59 -8.11
N PRO A 106 -7.94 -4.27 -8.64
CA PRO A 106 -7.19 -5.19 -9.52
C PRO A 106 -6.56 -6.36 -8.78
N LEU A 107 -6.30 -6.23 -7.47
CA LEU A 107 -5.67 -7.27 -6.66
C LEU A 107 -6.62 -8.43 -6.37
N ILE A 108 -7.90 -8.14 -6.17
CA ILE A 108 -8.90 -9.14 -5.79
C ILE A 108 -9.45 -9.84 -7.03
N THR A 109 -9.53 -11.17 -7.00
CA THR A 109 -10.13 -11.99 -8.06
C THR A 109 -11.66 -11.93 -7.96
N ARG A 110 -12.24 -10.77 -8.30
CA ARG A 110 -13.64 -10.42 -8.05
C ARG A 110 -14.66 -11.33 -8.75
N HIS A 111 -14.29 -11.94 -9.88
CA HIS A 111 -15.18 -12.83 -10.65
C HIS A 111 -15.45 -14.17 -9.95
N CYS A 112 -14.66 -14.54 -8.95
CA CYS A 112 -14.88 -15.75 -8.16
C CYS A 112 -16.08 -15.62 -7.20
N TYR A 113 -16.54 -14.41 -6.92
CA TYR A 113 -17.57 -14.10 -5.93
C TYR A 113 -18.69 -13.24 -6.51
N PRO A 114 -19.45 -13.74 -7.52
CA PRO A 114 -20.54 -12.98 -8.11
C PRO A 114 -21.64 -12.75 -7.08
N ARG A 115 -22.27 -11.57 -7.13
CA ARG A 115 -23.41 -11.18 -6.28
C ARG A 115 -23.09 -11.13 -4.77
N GLN A 116 -21.82 -11.06 -4.41
CA GLN A 116 -21.35 -10.96 -3.01
C GLN A 116 -20.69 -9.62 -2.75
N LEU A 117 -20.56 -9.28 -1.48
CA LEU A 117 -19.92 -8.07 -0.97
C LEU A 117 -18.75 -8.44 -0.07
N CYS A 118 -17.65 -7.73 -0.23
CA CYS A 118 -16.54 -7.70 0.72
C CYS A 118 -16.46 -6.30 1.30
N GLN A 119 -16.60 -6.21 2.62
CA GLN A 119 -16.45 -4.97 3.36
C GLN A 119 -15.06 -4.92 4.00
N ILE A 120 -14.31 -3.87 3.70
CA ILE A 120 -12.96 -3.62 4.19
C ILE A 120 -13.01 -2.33 5.01
N THR A 121 -12.71 -2.43 6.31
CA THR A 121 -12.72 -1.27 7.20
C THR A 121 -11.33 -1.06 7.76
N CYS A 122 -10.71 0.08 7.43
CA CYS A 122 -9.44 0.51 7.99
C CYS A 122 -9.69 1.55 9.08
N GLN A 123 -9.25 1.27 10.30
CA GLN A 123 -9.27 2.20 11.42
C GLN A 123 -7.84 2.68 11.68
N ILE A 124 -7.60 3.95 11.46
CA ILE A 124 -6.35 4.58 11.87
C ILE A 124 -6.39 4.74 13.39
N LEU A 125 -5.42 4.22 14.10
CA LEU A 125 -5.30 4.35 15.56
C LEU A 125 -4.39 5.50 15.93
N GLU A 126 -3.23 5.57 15.27
CA GLU A 126 -2.23 6.60 15.47
C GLU A 126 -1.80 7.12 14.11
N SER A 127 -1.81 8.43 13.95
CA SER A 127 -1.30 9.12 12.76
C SER A 127 0.08 9.66 13.10
N GLY A 128 1.09 9.21 12.39
CA GLY A 128 2.45 9.71 12.56
C GLY A 128 2.74 10.95 11.69
N GLU A 129 1.71 11.57 11.14
CA GLU A 129 1.80 12.75 10.28
C GLU A 129 0.75 13.79 10.66
N ASP A 130 0.89 15.02 10.18
CA ASP A 130 -0.12 16.06 10.36
C ASP A 130 -1.30 15.77 9.42
N GLU A 131 -2.42 15.32 9.99
CA GLU A 131 -3.63 14.97 9.26
C GLU A 131 -4.20 16.12 8.40
N ALA A 132 -3.86 17.38 8.72
CA ALA A 132 -4.34 18.53 7.97
C ALA A 132 -3.58 18.74 6.65
N GLU A 133 -2.31 18.34 6.58
CA GLU A 133 -1.44 18.58 5.42
C GLU A 133 -1.09 17.31 4.64
N PHE A 134 -0.93 16.19 5.34
CA PHE A 134 -0.42 14.96 4.76
C PHE A 134 -1.39 13.78 4.93
N SER A 135 -1.30 12.80 4.05
CA SER A 135 -2.07 11.56 4.11
C SER A 135 -1.33 10.35 3.54
N LEU A 136 -0.04 10.52 3.20
CA LEU A 136 0.73 9.51 2.46
C LEU A 136 1.08 8.30 3.33
N ARG A 137 1.44 8.51 4.60
CA ARG A 137 1.80 7.43 5.52
C ARG A 137 0.57 6.62 5.91
N GLU A 138 -0.53 7.30 6.24
CA GLU A 138 -1.80 6.66 6.54
C GLU A 138 -2.29 5.82 5.35
N LEU A 139 -2.23 6.38 4.12
CA LEU A 139 -2.62 5.67 2.91
C LEU A 139 -1.78 4.42 2.67
N SER A 140 -0.45 4.54 2.80
CA SER A 140 0.46 3.41 2.64
C SER A 140 0.20 2.32 3.70
N CYS A 141 0.05 2.70 4.97
CA CYS A 141 -0.28 1.77 6.05
C CYS A 141 -1.65 1.10 5.83
N CYS A 142 -2.67 1.85 5.38
CA CYS A 142 -3.98 1.31 5.06
C CYS A 142 -3.94 0.29 3.91
N ILE A 143 -3.15 0.55 2.85
CA ILE A 143 -2.97 -0.39 1.73
C ILE A 143 -2.34 -1.70 2.22
N ASN A 144 -1.26 -1.60 2.98
CA ASN A 144 -0.53 -2.78 3.49
C ASN A 144 -1.39 -3.57 4.50
N ALA A 145 -2.08 -2.88 5.42
CA ALA A 145 -3.01 -3.50 6.35
C ALA A 145 -4.17 -4.20 5.61
N ALA A 146 -4.82 -3.52 4.67
CA ALA A 146 -5.93 -4.10 3.91
C ALA A 146 -5.50 -5.35 3.12
N PHE A 147 -4.30 -5.33 2.54
CA PHE A 147 -3.75 -6.49 1.86
C PHE A 147 -3.57 -7.69 2.82
N LEU A 148 -2.98 -7.46 4.00
CA LEU A 148 -2.79 -8.51 5.00
C LEU A 148 -4.12 -9.06 5.54
N ALA A 149 -5.10 -8.20 5.80
CA ALA A 149 -6.42 -8.60 6.25
C ALA A 149 -7.19 -9.42 5.20
N LEU A 150 -7.03 -9.10 3.90
CA LEU A 150 -7.59 -9.89 2.79
C LEU A 150 -6.95 -11.29 2.71
N VAL A 151 -5.65 -11.40 2.97
CA VAL A 151 -4.96 -12.69 3.03
C VAL A 151 -5.48 -13.53 4.21
N ASP A 152 -5.67 -12.91 5.38
CA ASP A 152 -6.22 -13.60 6.58
C ASP A 152 -7.65 -14.06 6.35
N ALA A 153 -8.49 -13.25 5.69
CA ALA A 153 -9.85 -13.60 5.30
C ALA A 153 -9.94 -14.73 4.25
N GLY A 154 -8.82 -15.11 3.62
CA GLY A 154 -8.80 -16.12 2.56
C GLY A 154 -9.47 -15.68 1.26
N ILE A 155 -9.60 -14.38 1.01
CA ILE A 155 -10.12 -13.86 -0.25
C ILE A 155 -9.13 -14.14 -1.38
N ALA A 156 -9.64 -14.63 -2.52
CA ALA A 156 -8.79 -14.93 -3.67
C ALA A 156 -8.15 -13.66 -4.23
N LEU A 157 -6.81 -13.63 -4.23
CA LEU A 157 -6.00 -12.53 -4.73
C LEU A 157 -5.23 -12.95 -5.98
N ASN A 158 -5.08 -12.04 -6.94
CA ASN A 158 -4.31 -12.26 -8.17
C ASN A 158 -2.80 -12.13 -7.96
N SER A 159 -2.39 -11.29 -7.01
CA SER A 159 -1.01 -10.86 -6.84
C SER A 159 -0.78 -10.29 -5.44
N MET A 160 0.48 -10.07 -5.10
CA MET A 160 0.86 -9.38 -3.86
C MET A 160 0.93 -7.86 -4.11
N CYS A 161 0.76 -7.10 -3.04
CA CYS A 161 0.89 -5.64 -3.06
C CYS A 161 1.78 -5.18 -1.92
N ALA A 162 2.54 -4.12 -2.18
CA ALA A 162 3.21 -3.35 -1.15
C ALA A 162 3.15 -1.87 -1.50
N SER A 163 2.98 -1.05 -0.46
CA SER A 163 2.98 0.40 -0.59
C SER A 163 3.96 1.02 0.39
N ILE A 164 4.64 2.07 -0.08
CA ILE A 164 5.58 2.86 0.73
C ILE A 164 5.34 4.35 0.51
N PRO A 165 5.49 5.17 1.57
CA PRO A 165 5.56 6.62 1.45
C PRO A 165 6.99 7.05 1.12
N ILE A 166 7.15 8.04 0.24
CA ILE A 166 8.44 8.60 -0.19
C ILE A 166 8.35 10.11 -0.19
N ALA A 167 9.41 10.79 0.24
CA ALA A 167 9.50 12.24 0.18
C ALA A 167 10.82 12.69 -0.46
N ILE A 168 10.78 13.83 -1.15
CA ILE A 168 11.97 14.51 -1.69
C ILE A 168 12.19 15.76 -0.85
N ILE A 169 13.37 15.87 -0.24
CA ILE A 169 13.71 17.01 0.61
C ILE A 169 14.12 18.21 -0.25
N LYS A 170 13.68 19.41 0.18
CA LYS A 170 13.87 20.67 -0.56
C LYS A 170 15.35 21.06 -0.70
N ASP A 171 16.15 20.90 0.34
CA ASP A 171 17.51 21.47 0.39
C ASP A 171 18.55 20.58 -0.32
N THR A 172 18.43 19.26 -0.19
CA THR A 172 19.41 18.31 -0.70
C THR A 172 18.94 17.55 -1.93
N SER A 173 17.66 17.66 -2.28
CA SER A 173 17.00 16.82 -3.32
C SER A 173 17.15 15.32 -3.07
N ASP A 174 17.43 14.94 -1.80
CA ASP A 174 17.55 13.54 -1.42
C ASP A 174 16.16 12.89 -1.35
N ILE A 175 16.08 11.65 -1.81
CA ILE A 175 14.87 10.84 -1.77
C ILE A 175 14.88 10.03 -0.48
N ILE A 176 13.91 10.25 0.39
CA ILE A 176 13.76 9.54 1.66
C ILE A 176 12.53 8.63 1.58
N VAL A 177 12.73 7.37 1.96
CA VAL A 177 11.67 6.38 2.10
C VAL A 177 11.23 6.34 3.55
N ASP A 178 9.93 6.29 3.78
CA ASP A 178 9.28 6.34 5.09
C ASP A 178 9.67 7.59 5.91
N PRO A 179 9.38 8.81 5.38
CA PRO A 179 9.80 10.07 5.99
C PRO A 179 9.11 10.29 7.34
N THR A 180 9.83 10.83 8.33
CA THR A 180 9.25 11.25 9.60
C THR A 180 8.39 12.51 9.44
N ALA A 181 7.55 12.82 10.45
CA ALA A 181 6.71 14.02 10.44
C ALA A 181 7.52 15.32 10.27
N GLU A 182 8.74 15.38 10.82
CA GLU A 182 9.62 16.54 10.66
C GLU A 182 10.18 16.65 9.24
N GLN A 183 10.55 15.51 8.64
CA GLN A 183 11.04 15.44 7.26
C GLN A 183 9.95 15.80 6.25
N LEU A 184 8.68 15.44 6.52
CA LEU A 184 7.56 15.83 5.69
C LEU A 184 7.38 17.35 5.61
N LYS A 185 7.55 18.07 6.71
CA LYS A 185 7.42 19.55 6.74
C LYS A 185 8.46 20.28 5.92
N ILE A 186 9.64 19.69 5.75
CA ILE A 186 10.74 20.27 4.94
C ILE A 186 10.81 19.67 3.54
N SER A 187 9.88 18.77 3.17
CA SER A 187 9.85 18.14 1.86
C SER A 187 9.40 19.11 0.77
N LEU A 188 9.96 18.95 -0.43
CA LEU A 188 9.55 19.63 -1.66
C LEU A 188 8.35 18.94 -2.29
N SER A 189 8.39 17.62 -2.29
CA SER A 189 7.31 16.79 -2.79
C SER A 189 7.17 15.50 -1.97
N VAL A 190 5.95 14.99 -1.93
CA VAL A 190 5.58 13.78 -1.21
C VAL A 190 4.86 12.81 -2.14
N HIS A 191 5.15 11.53 -2.01
CA HIS A 191 4.68 10.51 -2.92
C HIS A 191 4.26 9.26 -2.15
N THR A 192 3.15 8.63 -2.56
CA THR A 192 2.77 7.29 -2.12
C THR A 192 2.84 6.36 -3.32
N LEU A 193 3.71 5.36 -3.23
CA LEU A 193 3.89 4.36 -4.28
C LEU A 193 3.29 3.03 -3.82
N ALA A 194 2.42 2.44 -4.64
CA ALA A 194 1.93 1.07 -4.45
C ALA A 194 2.20 0.24 -5.70
N LEU A 195 2.85 -0.91 -5.51
CA LEU A 195 3.28 -1.79 -6.59
C LEU A 195 2.62 -3.16 -6.48
N GLU A 196 2.31 -3.74 -7.66
CA GLU A 196 1.81 -5.10 -7.82
C GLU A 196 2.98 -6.05 -8.07
N PHE A 197 3.09 -7.10 -7.26
CA PHE A 197 4.14 -8.11 -7.35
C PHE A 197 3.58 -9.47 -7.73
N VAL A 198 4.27 -10.14 -8.64
CA VAL A 198 4.00 -11.53 -9.05
C VAL A 198 5.20 -12.42 -8.77
N ASN A 199 5.06 -13.73 -9.04
CA ASN A 199 6.11 -14.73 -8.83
C ASN A 199 6.67 -14.75 -7.41
N GLY A 200 5.78 -14.63 -6.41
CA GLY A 200 6.18 -14.67 -5.01
C GLY A 200 6.92 -13.42 -4.54
N GLY A 201 6.62 -12.27 -5.14
CA GLY A 201 7.20 -10.97 -4.74
C GLY A 201 8.51 -10.61 -5.42
N LYS A 202 8.92 -11.36 -6.47
CA LYS A 202 10.21 -11.14 -7.15
C LYS A 202 10.14 -10.19 -8.33
N VAL A 203 8.96 -10.06 -8.95
CA VAL A 203 8.78 -9.30 -10.19
C VAL A 203 7.65 -8.30 -10.00
N VAL A 204 7.94 -7.03 -10.26
CA VAL A 204 6.93 -5.99 -10.35
C VAL A 204 6.16 -6.15 -11.65
N LYS A 205 4.84 -6.20 -11.57
CA LYS A 205 3.97 -6.34 -12.74
C LYS A 205 3.40 -4.99 -13.15
N ASN A 206 2.86 -4.23 -12.20
CA ASN A 206 2.23 -2.94 -12.45
C ASN A 206 2.47 -1.97 -11.30
N VAL A 207 2.39 -0.68 -11.60
CA VAL A 207 2.19 0.38 -10.60
C VAL A 207 0.68 0.51 -10.37
N LEU A 208 0.23 0.20 -9.16
CA LEU A 208 -1.18 0.28 -8.78
C LEU A 208 -1.59 1.71 -8.44
N LEU A 209 -0.72 2.40 -7.73
CA LEU A 209 -0.93 3.79 -7.33
C LEU A 209 0.41 4.52 -7.32
N LEU A 210 0.42 5.70 -7.90
CA LEU A 210 1.43 6.73 -7.69
C LEU A 210 0.70 8.03 -7.40
N ASP A 211 0.61 8.37 -6.13
CA ASP A 211 0.00 9.60 -5.66
C ASP A 211 1.11 10.59 -5.31
N SER A 212 1.17 11.71 -6.00
CA SER A 212 2.26 12.67 -5.90
C SER A 212 1.71 14.06 -5.65
N ASN A 213 2.27 14.76 -4.68
CA ASN A 213 1.93 16.14 -4.34
C ASN A 213 3.20 16.97 -4.15
N GLY A 214 3.25 18.17 -4.73
CA GLY A 214 4.40 19.08 -4.70
C GLY A 214 5.13 19.18 -6.04
N ASP A 215 6.29 19.82 -6.02
CA ASP A 215 7.09 20.08 -7.22
C ASP A 215 8.20 19.04 -7.36
N PHE A 216 8.32 18.44 -8.55
CA PHE A 216 9.38 17.47 -8.85
C PHE A 216 9.65 17.40 -10.35
N ASN A 217 10.87 17.01 -10.71
CA ASN A 217 11.31 16.84 -12.08
C ASN A 217 11.16 15.38 -12.55
N GLU A 218 11.19 15.16 -13.87
CA GLU A 218 11.10 13.84 -14.50
C GLU A 218 12.22 12.90 -14.02
N ASP A 219 13.47 13.39 -13.95
CA ASP A 219 14.63 12.61 -13.49
C ASP A 219 14.48 12.19 -12.02
N GLN A 220 13.93 13.06 -11.18
CA GLN A 220 13.63 12.74 -9.77
C GLN A 220 12.54 11.68 -9.67
N LEU A 221 11.51 11.72 -10.51
CA LEU A 221 10.47 10.73 -10.55
C LEU A 221 11.01 9.34 -10.92
N PHE A 222 11.89 9.24 -11.92
CA PHE A 222 12.49 7.96 -12.28
C PHE A 222 13.38 7.40 -11.17
N SER A 223 14.19 8.24 -10.55
CA SER A 223 15.04 7.84 -9.41
C SER A 223 14.20 7.38 -8.20
N LEU A 224 13.06 8.05 -7.96
CA LEU A 224 12.10 7.68 -6.92
C LEU A 224 11.46 6.31 -7.22
N LEU A 225 11.07 6.05 -8.46
CA LEU A 225 10.47 4.77 -8.85
C LEU A 225 11.47 3.63 -8.72
N GLU A 226 12.74 3.83 -9.10
CA GLU A 226 13.80 2.83 -8.97
C GLU A 226 14.08 2.48 -7.50
N LEU A 227 14.25 3.50 -6.65
CA LEU A 227 14.42 3.30 -5.22
C LEU A 227 13.17 2.68 -4.58
N GLY A 228 12.00 3.15 -4.99
CA GLY A 228 10.72 2.67 -4.54
C GLY A 228 10.48 1.19 -4.85
N GLU A 229 10.86 0.74 -6.04
CA GLU A 229 10.79 -0.67 -6.43
C GLU A 229 11.63 -1.55 -5.50
N GLN A 230 12.88 -1.16 -5.25
CA GLN A 230 13.78 -1.90 -4.36
C GLN A 230 13.21 -2.01 -2.93
N LYS A 231 12.72 -0.90 -2.38
CA LYS A 231 12.17 -0.87 -1.02
C LYS A 231 10.83 -1.59 -0.90
N CYS A 232 9.96 -1.50 -1.89
CA CYS A 232 8.74 -2.31 -1.94
C CYS A 232 9.05 -3.80 -2.01
N GLN A 233 10.09 -4.22 -2.71
CA GLN A 233 10.50 -5.62 -2.79
C GLN A 233 11.02 -6.15 -1.44
N GLU A 234 11.77 -5.33 -0.69
CA GLU A 234 12.17 -5.64 0.69
C GLU A 234 10.93 -5.79 1.59
N LEU A 235 9.95 -4.89 1.47
CA LEU A 235 8.71 -4.92 2.24
C LEU A 235 7.87 -6.17 1.92
N VAL A 236 7.70 -6.51 0.64
CA VAL A 236 6.99 -7.75 0.22
C VAL A 236 7.64 -8.99 0.81
N THR A 237 8.97 -9.04 0.86
CA THR A 237 9.69 -10.15 1.46
C THR A 237 9.40 -10.27 2.96
N ASN A 238 9.33 -9.14 3.67
CA ASN A 238 8.95 -9.11 5.10
C ASN A 238 7.49 -9.52 5.30
N ILE A 239 6.57 -8.97 4.52
CA ILE A 239 5.13 -9.32 4.55
C ILE A 239 4.96 -10.83 4.32
N ARG A 240 5.65 -11.39 3.34
CA ARG A 240 5.59 -12.83 3.05
C ARG A 240 6.06 -13.68 4.23
N ARG A 241 7.13 -13.27 4.91
CA ARG A 241 7.61 -13.97 6.11
C ARG A 241 6.55 -13.94 7.22
N ILE A 242 5.95 -12.77 7.48
CA ILE A 242 4.88 -12.61 8.48
C ILE A 242 3.70 -13.54 8.16
N ILE A 243 3.27 -13.59 6.90
CA ILE A 243 2.20 -14.48 6.45
C ILE A 243 2.58 -15.95 6.68
N GLN A 244 3.80 -16.36 6.33
CA GLN A 244 4.27 -17.72 6.53
C GLN A 244 4.32 -18.10 8.01
N ASP A 245 4.82 -17.24 8.87
CA ASP A 245 4.93 -17.47 10.31
C ASP A 245 3.56 -17.62 10.98
N ASN A 246 2.55 -16.86 10.51
CA ASN A 246 1.19 -16.93 11.05
C ASN A 246 0.34 -18.08 10.49
N ILE A 247 0.54 -18.47 9.23
CA ILE A 247 -0.26 -19.52 8.59
C ILE A 247 0.31 -20.91 8.88
N SER A 248 1.63 -21.07 8.98
CA SER A 248 2.27 -22.37 9.22
C SER A 248 1.71 -23.13 10.44
N PRO A 249 1.45 -22.50 11.59
CA PRO A 249 0.83 -23.20 12.74
C PRO A 249 -0.61 -23.64 12.48
N ARG A 250 -1.35 -22.93 11.62
CA ARG A 250 -2.76 -23.24 11.31
C ARG A 250 -2.92 -24.40 10.31
N LEU A 251 -1.87 -24.72 9.53
CA LEU A 251 -1.87 -25.81 8.54
C LEU A 251 -1.44 -27.17 9.11
N VAL A 252 -0.94 -27.21 10.35
CA VAL A 252 -0.46 -28.43 11.03
C VAL A 252 -1.55 -29.00 11.94
N VAL A 253 -2.79 -29.05 11.45
CA VAL A 253 -3.90 -29.76 12.14
C VAL A 253 -4.32 -30.97 11.34
#